data_21ff8fcfb564bcabda5917e092e53d3f
#
_entry.id   21ff8fcfb564bcabda5917e092e53d3f
#
_cell.length_a   1.000
_cell.length_b   1.000
_cell.length_c   1.000
_cell.angle_alpha   90.00
_cell.angle_beta   90.00
_cell.angle_gamma   90.00
#
_symmetry.space_group_name_H-M   'P 1'
#
loop_
_entity.id
_entity.type
_entity.pdbx_description
1 polymer ?
#
loop_
_entity_poly.entity_id
_entity_poly.type
_entity_poly.pdbx_seq_one_letter_code
_entity_poly.pdbx_strand_id
1 'polypeptide(L)'
;MSEEVKKFKITIDGQTAEVMPGTSILEAARQIGGKSVPPAMCYYSKLETSGGRCRTCLVEVSKGSEADPRPMPKLVASCRTNVMDGMEVKNLTSEKAQEGRKAVTEFLLVNHPLDCPICDQAGECHLQDLGYEHGVDSTRTEFERNTYEADDLGPNIKLNMNRCILCARCVLTANQLTETREHGILSVSYTHLTLPTIYSV
;
A
#
# COMPACT_ATOMS: atom_id res chain seq x y z
N MET A 1 39.21 -9.82 -1.38
CA MET A 1 38.94 -8.71 -0.46
C MET A 1 37.46 -8.45 -0.56
N SER A 2 36.69 -8.88 0.43
CA SER A 2 35.26 -8.59 0.54
C SER A 2 35.11 -7.11 0.90
N GLU A 3 34.65 -6.27 -0.02
CA GLU A 3 34.26 -4.90 0.31
C GLU A 3 33.14 -4.99 1.34
N GLU A 4 33.39 -4.51 2.56
CA GLU A 4 32.33 -4.35 3.55
C GLU A 4 31.34 -3.31 3.02
N VAL A 5 30.16 -3.79 2.61
CA VAL A 5 29.08 -2.91 2.14
C VAL A 5 28.66 -2.02 3.30
N LYS A 6 28.86 -0.71 3.20
CA LYS A 6 28.48 0.26 4.22
C LYS A 6 26.97 0.17 4.46
N LYS A 7 26.57 -0.19 5.69
CA LYS A 7 25.16 -0.16 6.09
C LYS A 7 24.71 1.26 6.41
N PHE A 8 23.45 1.56 6.12
CA PHE A 8 22.81 2.82 6.47
C PHE A 8 22.08 2.69 7.78
N LYS A 9 22.18 3.74 8.60
CA LYS A 9 21.49 3.83 9.88
C LYS A 9 20.20 4.63 9.71
N ILE A 10 19.07 4.08 10.19
CA ILE A 10 17.77 4.75 10.22
C ILE A 10 17.16 4.67 11.61
N THR A 11 16.48 5.73 12.01
CA THR A 11 15.72 5.79 13.27
C THR A 11 14.23 5.96 12.94
N ILE A 12 13.38 5.06 13.43
CA ILE A 12 11.92 5.09 13.25
C ILE A 12 11.26 5.11 14.62
N ASP A 13 10.49 6.16 14.92
CA ASP A 13 9.85 6.36 16.22
C ASP A 13 10.82 6.15 17.43
N GLY A 14 12.09 6.59 17.28
CA GLY A 14 13.12 6.45 18.29
C GLY A 14 13.84 5.09 18.32
N GLN A 15 13.44 4.12 17.53
CA GLN A 15 14.11 2.81 17.37
C GLN A 15 15.04 2.84 16.17
N THR A 16 16.25 2.36 16.33
CA THR A 16 17.30 2.41 15.30
C THR A 16 17.52 1.04 14.68
N ALA A 17 17.67 1.00 13.34
CA ALA A 17 18.08 -0.16 12.59
C ALA A 17 19.23 0.17 11.63
N GLU A 18 20.02 -0.86 11.30
CA GLU A 18 21.04 -0.81 10.26
C GLU A 18 20.59 -1.65 9.06
N VAL A 19 20.52 -1.03 7.90
CA VAL A 19 20.00 -1.65 6.69
C VAL A 19 20.95 -1.50 5.53
N MET A 20 20.79 -2.34 4.52
CA MET A 20 21.57 -2.25 3.28
C MET A 20 21.12 -1.03 2.46
N PRO A 21 22.01 -0.39 1.70
CA PRO A 21 21.65 0.63 0.72
C PRO A 21 20.57 0.12 -0.23
N GLY A 22 19.57 0.96 -0.55
CA GLY A 22 18.44 0.60 -1.40
C GLY A 22 17.25 -0.04 -0.66
N THR A 23 17.38 -0.36 0.64
CA THR A 23 16.26 -0.82 1.46
C THR A 23 15.23 0.30 1.62
N SER A 24 13.94 -0.02 1.47
CA SER A 24 12.87 0.95 1.71
C SER A 24 12.65 1.21 3.21
N ILE A 25 12.08 2.37 3.54
CA ILE A 25 11.70 2.68 4.93
C ILE A 25 10.78 1.61 5.51
N LEU A 26 9.84 1.08 4.70
CA LEU A 26 8.94 0.02 5.13
C LEU A 26 9.68 -1.27 5.50
N GLU A 27 10.63 -1.70 4.68
CA GLU A 27 11.42 -2.91 4.97
C GLU A 27 12.34 -2.69 6.18
N ALA A 28 12.88 -1.50 6.36
CA ALA A 28 13.62 -1.14 7.56
C ALA A 28 12.72 -1.20 8.81
N ALA A 29 11.50 -0.67 8.74
CA ALA A 29 10.52 -0.75 9.81
C ALA A 29 10.16 -2.20 10.15
N ARG A 30 10.02 -3.08 9.15
CA ARG A 30 9.76 -4.51 9.34
C ARG A 30 10.91 -5.24 10.04
N GLN A 31 12.16 -4.82 9.84
CA GLN A 31 13.31 -5.36 10.58
C GLN A 31 13.26 -4.96 12.04
N ILE A 32 12.79 -3.76 12.37
CA ILE A 32 12.56 -3.30 13.75
C ILE A 32 11.39 -4.08 14.36
N GLY A 33 10.32 -4.24 13.61
CA GLY A 33 9.10 -4.94 14.03
C GLY A 33 8.18 -4.12 14.94
N GLY A 34 7.18 -4.82 15.50
CA GLY A 34 6.23 -4.22 16.43
C GLY A 34 5.33 -3.14 15.80
N LYS A 35 4.92 -2.17 16.63
CA LYS A 35 4.01 -1.09 16.23
C LYS A 35 4.65 -0.05 15.32
N SER A 36 5.99 -0.02 15.21
CA SER A 36 6.71 0.92 14.34
C SER A 36 6.56 0.61 12.84
N VAL A 37 5.98 -0.54 12.49
CA VAL A 37 5.75 -0.94 11.10
C VAL A 37 4.51 -0.23 10.55
N PRO A 38 4.65 0.67 9.53
CA PRO A 38 3.49 1.27 8.91
C PRO A 38 2.68 0.22 8.12
N PRO A 39 1.35 0.32 8.08
CA PRO A 39 0.54 -0.57 7.27
C PRO A 39 0.82 -0.39 5.77
N ALA A 40 0.74 -1.47 4.99
CA ALA A 40 1.05 -1.41 3.57
C ALA A 40 0.25 -2.45 2.78
N MET A 41 -0.95 -2.11 2.32
CA MET A 41 -1.84 -3.05 1.64
C MET A 41 -1.39 -3.42 0.22
N CYS A 42 -0.85 -2.47 -0.54
CA CYS A 42 -0.44 -2.73 -1.93
C CYS A 42 0.99 -3.27 -2.08
N TYR A 43 1.79 -3.22 -1.02
CA TYR A 43 3.17 -3.69 -1.07
C TYR A 43 3.28 -5.18 -0.71
N TYR A 44 4.02 -5.92 -1.53
CA TYR A 44 4.39 -7.29 -1.27
C TYR A 44 5.83 -7.52 -1.72
N SER A 45 6.71 -7.95 -0.81
CA SER A 45 8.17 -8.00 -1.04
C SER A 45 8.59 -8.94 -2.18
N LYS A 46 7.79 -9.97 -2.49
CA LYS A 46 8.06 -10.94 -3.56
C LYS A 46 7.54 -10.49 -4.93
N LEU A 47 6.80 -9.38 -5.00
CA LEU A 47 6.33 -8.80 -6.25
C LEU A 47 7.18 -7.60 -6.63
N GLU A 48 7.83 -7.69 -7.78
CA GLU A 48 8.58 -6.58 -8.36
C GLU A 48 7.66 -5.37 -8.56
N THR A 49 8.21 -4.18 -8.35
CA THR A 49 7.48 -2.91 -8.52
C THR A 49 6.21 -2.75 -7.69
N SER A 50 5.90 -3.64 -6.74
CA SER A 50 4.77 -3.47 -5.82
C SER A 50 4.92 -2.23 -4.94
N GLY A 51 3.79 -1.73 -4.41
CA GLY A 51 3.77 -0.55 -3.53
C GLY A 51 3.45 0.77 -4.24
N GLY A 52 3.30 1.82 -3.44
CA GLY A 52 3.06 3.20 -3.90
C GLY A 52 1.62 3.53 -4.30
N ARG A 53 0.69 2.57 -4.28
CA ARG A 53 -0.70 2.77 -4.75
C ARG A 53 -1.68 3.09 -3.62
N CYS A 54 -1.79 2.27 -2.60
CA CYS A 54 -2.79 2.44 -1.54
C CYS A 54 -2.53 3.62 -0.60
N ARG A 55 -1.29 4.08 -0.47
CA ARG A 55 -0.87 5.19 0.39
C ARG A 55 -1.11 4.99 1.90
N THR A 56 -1.46 3.80 2.35
CA THR A 56 -1.65 3.54 3.79
C THR A 56 -0.34 3.58 4.58
N CYS A 57 0.80 3.45 3.90
CA CYS A 57 2.14 3.45 4.48
C CYS A 57 2.79 4.84 4.58
N LEU A 58 2.00 5.92 4.60
CA LEU A 58 2.53 7.28 4.73
C LEU A 58 3.24 7.46 6.07
N VAL A 59 4.42 8.08 6.01
CA VAL A 59 5.26 8.45 7.17
C VAL A 59 5.81 9.85 6.99
N GLU A 60 6.23 10.48 8.08
CA GLU A 60 6.91 11.76 8.08
C GLU A 60 8.42 11.55 8.22
N VAL A 61 9.20 12.17 7.36
CA VAL A 61 10.66 12.20 7.46
C VAL A 61 11.06 13.50 8.13
N SER A 62 11.45 13.42 9.39
CA SER A 62 11.87 14.59 10.19
C SER A 62 13.31 15.01 9.94
N LYS A 63 14.16 14.06 9.47
CA LYS A 63 15.54 14.31 9.04
C LYS A 63 15.82 13.45 7.82
N GLY A 64 16.25 14.05 6.72
CA GLY A 64 16.48 13.35 5.46
C GLY A 64 17.69 12.43 5.50
N SER A 65 18.86 12.96 5.86
CA SER A 65 20.11 12.21 5.99
C SER A 65 21.12 12.94 6.85
N GLU A 66 22.29 12.33 7.09
CA GLU A 66 23.43 13.02 7.69
C GLU A 66 23.96 14.18 6.81
N ALA A 67 23.96 13.97 5.49
CA ALA A 67 24.43 14.98 4.54
C ALA A 67 23.41 16.10 4.29
N ASP A 68 22.13 15.82 4.38
CA ASP A 68 21.04 16.77 4.24
C ASP A 68 20.01 16.57 5.36
N PRO A 69 20.15 17.26 6.49
CA PRO A 69 19.31 17.07 7.67
C PRO A 69 17.92 17.71 7.55
N ARG A 70 17.57 18.32 6.41
CA ARG A 70 16.29 18.98 6.23
C ARG A 70 15.14 17.96 6.27
N PRO A 71 14.01 18.30 6.92
CA PRO A 71 12.83 17.46 6.88
C PRO A 71 12.22 17.44 5.48
N MET A 72 11.59 16.33 5.11
CA MET A 72 10.79 16.30 3.88
C MET A 72 9.48 17.06 4.09
N PRO A 73 9.11 17.98 3.16
CA PRO A 73 7.95 18.86 3.36
C PRO A 73 6.61 18.12 3.30
N LYS A 74 6.58 16.95 2.68
CA LYS A 74 5.39 16.11 2.48
C LYS A 74 5.57 14.74 3.11
N LEU A 75 4.46 14.12 3.48
CA LEU A 75 4.44 12.71 3.84
C LEU A 75 4.92 11.87 2.64
N VAL A 76 5.70 10.85 2.94
CA VAL A 76 6.24 9.93 1.93
C VAL A 76 5.65 8.53 2.09
N ALA A 77 5.55 7.80 0.98
CA ALA A 77 5.15 6.40 1.01
C ALA A 77 6.38 5.54 1.41
N SER A 78 6.39 5.01 2.62
CA SER A 78 7.51 4.25 3.18
C SER A 78 7.90 3.03 2.33
N CYS A 79 6.95 2.45 1.60
CA CYS A 79 7.20 1.31 0.72
C CYS A 79 7.95 1.66 -0.59
N ARG A 80 8.10 2.95 -0.93
CA ARG A 80 8.77 3.43 -2.16
C ARG A 80 9.89 4.42 -1.90
N THR A 81 10.09 4.80 -0.66
CA THR A 81 11.16 5.73 -0.26
C THR A 81 12.31 4.91 0.33
N ASN A 82 13.48 5.01 -0.30
CA ASN A 82 14.68 4.33 0.18
C ASN A 82 15.25 5.03 1.40
N VAL A 83 15.86 4.25 2.27
CA VAL A 83 16.59 4.76 3.44
C VAL A 83 17.83 5.51 3.00
N MET A 84 18.09 6.65 3.64
CA MET A 84 19.34 7.38 3.55
C MET A 84 20.05 7.32 4.91
N ASP A 85 21.38 7.39 4.89
CA ASP A 85 22.19 7.27 6.12
C ASP A 85 21.91 8.39 7.11
N GLY A 86 21.55 8.03 8.34
CA GLY A 86 21.16 8.97 9.40
C GLY A 86 19.73 9.53 9.29
N MET A 87 18.87 8.88 8.47
CA MET A 87 17.47 9.27 8.32
C MET A 87 16.69 9.09 9.62
N GLU A 88 15.80 10.06 9.92
CA GLU A 88 14.86 9.97 11.03
C GLU A 88 13.41 10.03 10.50
N VAL A 89 12.63 9.04 10.89
CA VAL A 89 11.26 8.84 10.44
C VAL A 89 10.31 8.75 11.63
N LYS A 90 9.18 9.43 11.50
CA LYS A 90 8.08 9.40 12.47
C LYS A 90 6.87 8.70 11.81
N ASN A 91 6.43 7.62 12.42
CA ASN A 91 5.25 6.87 12.02
C ASN A 91 4.10 7.10 13.01
N LEU A 92 4.16 6.46 14.19
CA LEU A 92 3.14 6.64 15.23
C LEU A 92 3.31 7.94 16.01
N THR A 93 4.53 8.46 16.09
CA THR A 93 4.85 9.70 16.78
C THR A 93 4.53 10.96 15.97
N SER A 94 4.11 10.81 14.69
CA SER A 94 3.68 11.91 13.83
C SER A 94 2.16 11.97 13.74
N GLU A 95 1.57 13.00 14.31
CA GLU A 95 0.13 13.31 14.18
C GLU A 95 -0.24 13.49 12.70
N LYS A 96 0.60 14.20 11.92
CA LYS A 96 0.43 14.39 10.48
C LYS A 96 0.37 13.07 9.70
N ALA A 97 1.20 12.09 10.06
CA ALA A 97 1.19 10.76 9.42
C ALA A 97 -0.08 9.98 9.79
N GLN A 98 -0.52 10.07 11.03
CA GLN A 98 -1.76 9.44 11.49
C GLN A 98 -3.00 10.05 10.81
N GLU A 99 -3.10 11.38 10.74
CA GLU A 99 -4.18 12.07 10.01
C GLU A 99 -4.17 11.74 8.53
N GLY A 100 -2.99 11.71 7.90
CA GLY A 100 -2.84 11.30 6.50
C GLY A 100 -3.32 9.88 6.25
N ARG A 101 -3.02 8.95 7.16
CA ARG A 101 -3.48 7.56 7.09
C ARG A 101 -4.99 7.44 7.28
N LYS A 102 -5.55 8.20 8.24
CA LYS A 102 -6.99 8.29 8.48
C LYS A 102 -7.73 8.76 7.21
N ALA A 103 -7.26 9.84 6.60
CA ALA A 103 -7.84 10.36 5.36
C ALA A 103 -7.73 9.36 4.18
N VAL A 104 -6.61 8.65 4.06
CA VAL A 104 -6.42 7.62 3.02
C VAL A 104 -7.36 6.43 3.26
N THR A 105 -7.54 6.00 4.50
CA THR A 105 -8.46 4.90 4.84
C THR A 105 -9.89 5.29 4.53
N GLU A 106 -10.32 6.50 4.91
CA GLU A 106 -11.63 7.05 4.54
C GLU A 106 -11.83 7.06 3.02
N PHE A 107 -10.83 7.53 2.26
CA PHE A 107 -10.89 7.57 0.80
C PHE A 107 -11.04 6.17 0.18
N LEU A 108 -10.34 5.17 0.69
CA LEU A 108 -10.47 3.78 0.23
C LEU A 108 -11.86 3.20 0.51
N LEU A 109 -12.51 3.66 1.58
CA LEU A 109 -13.83 3.20 1.99
C LEU A 109 -15.00 3.94 1.31
N VAL A 110 -14.76 5.07 0.63
CA VAL A 110 -15.81 5.90 0.00
C VAL A 110 -16.73 5.08 -0.89
N ASN A 111 -16.19 4.32 -1.82
CA ASN A 111 -16.96 3.47 -2.74
C ASN A 111 -16.91 1.99 -2.39
N HIS A 112 -16.18 1.61 -1.34
CA HIS A 112 -16.10 0.21 -0.92
C HIS A 112 -17.46 -0.27 -0.39
N PRO A 113 -18.00 -1.41 -0.85
CA PRO A 113 -19.32 -1.87 -0.43
C PRO A 113 -19.32 -2.30 1.04
N LEU A 114 -20.45 -2.14 1.71
CA LEU A 114 -20.66 -2.62 3.09
C LEU A 114 -21.02 -4.11 3.11
N ASP A 115 -20.33 -4.89 2.33
CA ASP A 115 -20.58 -6.32 2.09
C ASP A 115 -19.83 -7.25 3.05
N CYS A 116 -19.22 -6.73 4.11
CA CYS A 116 -18.41 -7.55 5.01
C CYS A 116 -19.10 -8.85 5.46
N PRO A 117 -20.41 -8.85 5.79
CA PRO A 117 -21.10 -10.08 6.20
C PRO A 117 -21.20 -11.18 5.12
N ILE A 118 -21.08 -10.81 3.84
CA ILE A 118 -21.16 -11.70 2.69
C ILE A 118 -19.88 -11.70 1.84
N CYS A 119 -18.82 -11.07 2.32
CA CYS A 119 -17.53 -10.98 1.61
C CYS A 119 -16.63 -12.15 2.01
N ASP A 120 -16.08 -12.85 1.03
CA ASP A 120 -15.18 -13.99 1.25
C ASP A 120 -13.89 -13.62 2.02
N GLN A 121 -13.50 -12.33 2.00
CA GLN A 121 -12.32 -11.83 2.70
C GLN A 121 -12.62 -11.37 4.14
N ALA A 122 -13.87 -11.44 4.60
CA ALA A 122 -14.23 -10.97 5.94
C ALA A 122 -13.47 -11.74 7.05
N GLY A 123 -12.96 -11.02 8.03
CA GLY A 123 -12.15 -11.59 9.12
C GLY A 123 -10.66 -11.77 8.80
N GLU A 124 -10.27 -11.71 7.51
CA GLU A 124 -8.87 -11.75 7.05
C GLU A 124 -8.53 -10.55 6.15
N CYS A 125 -9.25 -9.44 6.34
CA CYS A 125 -9.19 -8.28 5.45
C CYS A 125 -8.36 -7.15 6.04
N HIS A 126 -7.21 -6.86 5.45
CA HIS A 126 -6.36 -5.72 5.85
C HIS A 126 -7.07 -4.36 5.75
N LEU A 127 -8.04 -4.19 4.83
CA LEU A 127 -8.81 -2.94 4.75
C LEU A 127 -9.76 -2.83 5.94
N GLN A 128 -10.36 -3.93 6.37
CA GLN A 128 -11.22 -4.00 7.54
C GLN A 128 -10.42 -3.65 8.81
N ASP A 129 -9.25 -4.26 8.99
CA ASP A 129 -8.35 -3.99 10.12
C ASP A 129 -7.95 -2.51 10.16
N LEU A 130 -7.53 -1.95 9.01
CA LEU A 130 -7.19 -0.53 8.91
C LEU A 130 -8.38 0.40 9.13
N GLY A 131 -9.58 -0.02 8.73
CA GLY A 131 -10.82 0.70 9.02
C GLY A 131 -11.07 0.83 10.52
N TYR A 132 -10.83 -0.23 11.28
CA TYR A 132 -10.95 -0.23 12.74
C TYR A 132 -9.82 0.54 13.43
N GLU A 133 -8.57 0.39 12.97
CA GLU A 133 -7.41 1.01 13.62
C GLU A 133 -7.25 2.51 13.29
N HIS A 134 -7.60 2.91 12.08
CA HIS A 134 -7.28 4.24 11.55
C HIS A 134 -8.47 4.92 10.87
N GLY A 135 -9.62 4.27 10.77
CA GLY A 135 -10.79 4.82 10.11
C GLY A 135 -11.47 5.95 10.87
N VAL A 136 -12.58 6.38 10.31
CA VAL A 136 -13.51 7.35 10.91
C VAL A 136 -14.84 6.65 11.17
N ASP A 137 -15.54 7.10 12.21
CA ASP A 137 -16.86 6.53 12.57
C ASP A 137 -17.95 6.88 11.54
N SER A 138 -17.74 7.98 10.79
CA SER A 138 -18.66 8.44 9.75
C SER A 138 -17.89 8.98 8.56
N THR A 139 -18.42 8.77 7.35
CA THR A 139 -17.86 9.38 6.14
C THR A 139 -18.27 10.85 6.03
N ARG A 140 -17.36 11.67 5.49
CA ARG A 140 -17.63 13.06 5.07
C ARG A 140 -18.29 13.15 3.70
N THR A 141 -18.44 12.03 3.02
CA THR A 141 -18.96 11.95 1.65
C THR A 141 -20.48 11.92 1.69
N GLU A 142 -21.12 12.86 0.98
CA GLU A 142 -22.57 12.97 0.83
C GLU A 142 -23.11 12.26 -0.40
N PHE A 143 -22.20 11.73 -1.25
CA PHE A 143 -22.57 11.05 -2.49
C PHE A 143 -22.94 9.59 -2.25
N GLU A 144 -23.86 9.07 -3.07
CA GLU A 144 -24.12 7.63 -3.13
C GLU A 144 -22.87 6.89 -3.63
N ARG A 145 -22.66 5.68 -3.12
CA ARG A 145 -21.55 4.84 -3.58
C ARG A 145 -21.77 4.44 -5.03
N ASN A 146 -20.72 4.57 -5.84
CA ASN A 146 -20.71 4.00 -7.18
C ASN A 146 -20.68 2.47 -7.06
N THR A 147 -21.68 1.82 -7.64
CA THR A 147 -21.80 0.35 -7.67
C THR A 147 -21.91 -0.13 -9.10
N TYR A 148 -21.24 -1.23 -9.38
CA TYR A 148 -21.22 -1.89 -10.68
C TYR A 148 -21.72 -3.32 -10.52
N GLU A 149 -22.35 -3.86 -11.55
CA GLU A 149 -22.69 -5.28 -11.58
C GLU A 149 -21.41 -6.13 -11.57
N ALA A 150 -21.48 -7.29 -10.94
CA ALA A 150 -20.38 -8.23 -10.95
C ALA A 150 -20.32 -8.95 -12.30
N ASP A 151 -19.13 -8.98 -12.90
CA ASP A 151 -18.90 -9.66 -14.18
C ASP A 151 -18.84 -11.19 -13.97
N ASP A 152 -19.59 -11.92 -14.77
CA ASP A 152 -19.54 -13.39 -14.80
C ASP A 152 -18.45 -13.82 -15.79
N LEU A 153 -17.36 -14.38 -15.27
CA LEU A 153 -16.21 -14.83 -16.05
C LEU A 153 -16.24 -16.36 -16.30
N GLY A 154 -17.41 -16.98 -16.23
CA GLY A 154 -17.62 -18.40 -16.47
C GLY A 154 -18.15 -19.14 -15.23
N PRO A 155 -18.21 -20.48 -15.28
CA PRO A 155 -18.99 -21.26 -14.30
C PRO A 155 -18.47 -21.18 -12.86
N ASN A 156 -17.22 -20.74 -12.67
CA ASN A 156 -16.56 -20.79 -11.35
C ASN A 156 -16.03 -19.45 -10.86
N ILE A 157 -16.09 -18.39 -11.67
CA ILE A 157 -15.44 -17.12 -11.34
C ILE A 157 -16.41 -15.95 -11.55
N LYS A 158 -16.60 -15.15 -10.51
CA LYS A 158 -17.26 -13.84 -10.59
C LYS A 158 -16.27 -12.74 -10.19
N LEU A 159 -16.17 -11.70 -11.01
CA LEU A 159 -15.36 -10.53 -10.73
C LEU A 159 -16.24 -9.41 -10.16
N ASN A 160 -16.06 -9.09 -8.90
CA ASN A 160 -16.75 -7.98 -8.26
C ASN A 160 -15.76 -6.79 -8.06
N MET A 161 -15.84 -5.83 -8.99
CA MET A 161 -14.96 -4.66 -8.99
C MET A 161 -15.24 -3.67 -7.86
N ASN A 162 -16.43 -3.70 -7.25
CA ASN A 162 -16.76 -2.82 -6.14
C ASN A 162 -15.84 -3.04 -4.93
N ARG A 163 -15.34 -4.28 -4.76
CA ARG A 163 -14.44 -4.68 -3.66
C ARG A 163 -12.96 -4.38 -3.95
N CYS A 164 -12.64 -3.94 -5.17
CA CYS A 164 -11.27 -3.68 -5.58
C CYS A 164 -10.76 -2.35 -5.01
N ILE A 165 -9.60 -2.38 -4.35
CA ILE A 165 -8.92 -1.20 -3.82
C ILE A 165 -7.81 -0.68 -4.75
N LEU A 166 -7.74 -1.16 -5.99
CA LEU A 166 -6.75 -0.80 -7.01
C LEU A 166 -5.28 -0.98 -6.57
N CYS A 167 -5.01 -1.94 -5.72
CA CYS A 167 -3.65 -2.23 -5.24
C CYS A 167 -2.72 -2.81 -6.31
N ALA A 168 -3.28 -3.30 -7.42
CA ALA A 168 -2.61 -3.92 -8.56
C ALA A 168 -1.74 -5.15 -8.25
N ARG A 169 -1.89 -5.77 -7.06
CA ARG A 169 -1.12 -7.00 -6.74
C ARG A 169 -1.44 -8.14 -7.71
N CYS A 170 -2.71 -8.36 -8.06
CA CYS A 170 -3.13 -9.38 -9.02
C CYS A 170 -2.49 -9.16 -10.40
N VAL A 171 -2.49 -7.91 -10.90
CA VAL A 171 -1.86 -7.55 -12.18
C VAL A 171 -0.35 -7.80 -12.15
N LEU A 172 0.32 -7.39 -11.08
CA LEU A 172 1.77 -7.61 -10.94
C LEU A 172 2.10 -9.09 -10.81
N THR A 173 1.26 -9.87 -10.12
CA THR A 173 1.42 -11.33 -10.01
C THR A 173 1.29 -11.98 -11.39
N ALA A 174 0.24 -11.65 -12.14
CA ALA A 174 0.07 -12.17 -13.49
C ALA A 174 1.25 -11.82 -14.39
N ASN A 175 1.64 -10.53 -14.43
CA ASN A 175 2.77 -10.08 -15.24
C ASN A 175 4.13 -10.70 -14.87
N GLN A 176 4.30 -11.16 -13.62
CA GLN A 176 5.52 -11.80 -13.15
C GLN A 176 5.54 -13.31 -13.44
N LEU A 177 4.37 -13.94 -13.48
CA LEU A 177 4.23 -15.38 -13.66
C LEU A 177 3.99 -15.78 -15.12
N THR A 178 3.43 -14.89 -15.95
CA THR A 178 3.07 -15.16 -17.34
C THR A 178 3.90 -14.29 -18.28
N GLU A 179 4.25 -14.81 -19.45
CA GLU A 179 4.92 -14.06 -20.52
C GLU A 179 3.96 -13.09 -21.22
N THR A 180 2.67 -13.41 -21.18
CA THR A 180 1.57 -12.61 -21.71
C THR A 180 0.95 -11.80 -20.59
N ARG A 181 0.67 -10.52 -20.83
CA ARG A 181 0.00 -9.63 -19.86
C ARG A 181 -1.51 -9.93 -19.82
N GLU A 182 -1.86 -11.08 -19.26
CA GLU A 182 -3.24 -11.58 -19.24
C GLU A 182 -4.17 -10.81 -18.31
N HIS A 183 -3.61 -9.98 -17.43
CA HIS A 183 -4.37 -9.21 -16.48
C HIS A 183 -3.86 -7.77 -16.46
N GLY A 184 -4.76 -6.80 -16.60
CA GLY A 184 -4.40 -5.39 -16.70
C GLY A 184 -5.41 -4.46 -16.05
N ILE A 185 -5.02 -3.21 -15.88
CA ILE A 185 -5.92 -2.13 -15.51
C ILE A 185 -6.12 -1.29 -16.78
N LEU A 186 -7.33 -1.27 -17.29
CA LEU A 186 -7.70 -0.43 -18.42
C LEU A 186 -8.28 0.88 -17.92
N SER A 187 -7.76 1.96 -18.48
CA SER A 187 -8.22 3.34 -18.31
C SER A 187 -8.13 3.94 -16.89
N VAL A 188 -7.60 5.12 -16.82
CA VAL A 188 -7.55 5.91 -15.57
C VAL A 188 -8.94 6.43 -15.19
N SER A 189 -9.87 6.50 -16.14
CA SER A 189 -11.23 7.01 -15.92
C SER A 189 -12.24 5.92 -15.54
N TYR A 190 -11.93 4.66 -15.86
CA TYR A 190 -12.75 3.51 -15.53
C TYR A 190 -11.88 2.49 -14.82
N THR A 191 -12.13 2.30 -13.56
CA THR A 191 -11.40 1.35 -12.70
C THR A 191 -11.85 -0.08 -12.96
N HIS A 192 -11.79 -0.52 -14.21
CA HIS A 192 -12.09 -1.90 -14.57
C HIS A 192 -10.80 -2.69 -14.72
N LEU A 193 -10.72 -3.79 -14.01
CA LEU A 193 -9.80 -4.87 -14.33
C LEU A 193 -10.46 -5.66 -15.46
N THR A 194 -9.85 -5.66 -16.63
CA THR A 194 -10.29 -6.55 -17.71
C THR A 194 -9.29 -7.67 -17.86
N LEU A 195 -9.80 -8.87 -17.93
CA LEU A 195 -9.04 -9.99 -18.48
C LEU A 195 -8.98 -9.77 -19.99
N PRO A 196 -7.82 -9.88 -20.65
CA PRO A 196 -7.78 -9.92 -22.09
C PRO A 196 -8.60 -11.13 -22.53
N THR A 197 -9.67 -10.88 -23.30
CA THR A 197 -10.36 -11.95 -24.00
C THR A 197 -9.37 -12.57 -24.97
N ILE A 198 -8.95 -13.78 -24.71
CA ILE A 198 -8.22 -14.60 -25.67
C ILE A 198 -9.24 -14.97 -26.75
N TYR A 199 -9.24 -14.22 -27.84
CA TYR A 199 -9.87 -14.70 -29.06
C TYR A 199 -8.96 -15.81 -29.59
N SER A 200 -9.33 -17.05 -29.31
CA SER A 200 -8.87 -18.17 -30.11
C SER A 200 -9.45 -18.03 -31.51
N VAL A 201 -8.62 -17.74 -32.47
CA VAL A 201 -8.92 -17.88 -33.90
C VAL A 201 -8.85 -19.35 -34.25
#